data_c743878c7bea9ef106e953ccb7678844
#
_entry.id   c743878c7bea9ef106e953ccb7678844
#
_cell.length_a   1.000
_cell.length_b   1.000
_cell.length_c   1.000
_cell.angle_alpha   90.00
_cell.angle_beta   90.00
_cell.angle_gamma   90.00
#
_symmetry.space_group_name_H-M   'P 1'
#
loop_
_entity.id
_entity.type
_entity.pdbx_description
1 polymer ?
#
loop_
_entity_poly.entity_id
_entity_poly.type
_entity_poly.pdbx_seq_one_letter_code
_entity_poly.pdbx_strand_id
1 'polypeptide(L)'
;MIRLHIIGLCASDVTKQTPRCGDAQIIDDGKNYEVIDGYCGKGANRLISALKKRKIYSPYLHITHAHYDHYYGIRAIIRDKTFSPKALYCYDPDSLRDVSKDVKDNKKALLNVINEAKARKIPVIYLKNGSIIEHGDINIVVYRNQPSKFSGNSDAYVNDGSLCYWFGNIGYLTTGDAGLDVAKRHKLFAKIIKIGHHGNNCVRVISRWLKDHGCKYCWDNDYSTSLTDFLMTGREDALAVGMTYFSVHGDINAIFRDGKAIIYKNGKAYSYLCDYVGKNTLNAATPYICRKVLRGSYGKADVRTTNLLNLGYSPTSIQNKINQIVEIATGIKDGKLDYGKNKARLQRIDAELGKGYGQLVQDYINVLFGVREKV
;
A
#
# COMPACT_ATOMS: atom_id res chain seq x y z
N MET A 1 8.58 12.03 4.50
CA MET A 1 8.03 11.12 5.55
C MET A 1 6.60 10.82 5.19
N ILE A 2 6.26 9.53 5.09
CA ILE A 2 4.87 9.10 4.86
C ILE A 2 4.27 8.67 6.20
N ARG A 3 2.99 8.95 6.39
CA ARG A 3 2.19 8.48 7.52
C ARG A 3 0.98 7.70 7.00
N LEU A 4 0.69 6.59 7.64
CA LEU A 4 -0.55 5.83 7.46
C LEU A 4 -1.32 5.92 8.78
N HIS A 5 -2.56 6.37 8.68
CA HIS A 5 -3.48 6.44 9.80
C HIS A 5 -4.73 5.64 9.45
N ILE A 6 -4.94 4.57 10.19
CA ILE A 6 -6.12 3.73 10.08
C ILE A 6 -7.09 4.21 11.14
N ILE A 7 -8.27 4.65 10.71
CA ILE A 7 -9.31 5.14 11.61
C ILE A 7 -9.90 3.95 12.35
N GLY A 8 -9.73 3.95 13.65
CA GLY A 8 -10.30 2.93 14.51
C GLY A 8 -11.72 3.29 14.94
N LEU A 9 -12.47 2.28 15.31
CA LEU A 9 -13.80 2.42 15.91
C LEU A 9 -13.73 2.13 17.42
N CYS A 10 -14.67 2.64 18.18
CA CYS A 10 -14.89 2.23 19.57
C CYS A 10 -16.22 1.46 19.70
N ALA A 11 -16.37 0.74 20.81
CA ALA A 11 -17.59 -0.04 21.10
C ALA A 11 -18.88 0.77 20.95
N SER A 12 -18.84 2.06 21.34
CA SER A 12 -19.97 2.99 21.21
C SER A 12 -20.32 3.37 19.77
N ASP A 13 -19.42 3.14 18.82
CA ASP A 13 -19.64 3.50 17.42
C ASP A 13 -20.38 2.39 16.66
N VAL A 14 -20.38 1.17 17.19
CA VAL A 14 -21.02 0.00 16.59
C VAL A 14 -22.41 -0.19 17.17
N THR A 15 -23.40 -0.33 16.33
CA THR A 15 -24.79 -0.61 16.72
C THR A 15 -25.22 -1.96 16.17
N LYS A 16 -26.30 -2.52 16.73
CA LYS A 16 -26.92 -3.75 16.18
C LYS A 16 -27.35 -3.59 14.71
N GLN A 17 -27.64 -2.35 14.28
CA GLN A 17 -28.07 -2.05 12.91
C GLN A 17 -26.92 -1.78 11.97
N THR A 18 -25.73 -1.44 12.48
CA THR A 18 -24.53 -1.18 11.70
C THR A 18 -23.33 -1.93 12.29
N PRO A 19 -23.38 -3.26 12.35
CA PRO A 19 -22.33 -4.07 12.96
C PRO A 19 -21.03 -4.02 12.15
N ARG A 20 -21.09 -3.61 10.89
CA ARG A 20 -19.96 -3.48 9.96
C ARG A 20 -19.90 -2.03 9.51
N CYS A 21 -18.90 -1.32 9.94
CA CYS A 21 -18.79 0.11 9.61
C CYS A 21 -17.86 0.41 8.43
N GLY A 22 -17.34 -0.61 7.75
CA GLY A 22 -16.47 -0.47 6.59
C GLY A 22 -15.03 -0.13 6.92
N ASP A 23 -14.37 0.53 6.00
CA ASP A 23 -12.95 0.90 6.07
C ASP A 23 -12.78 2.41 6.00
N ALA A 24 -11.73 2.93 6.63
CA ALA A 24 -11.23 4.28 6.38
C ALA A 24 -9.75 4.40 6.73
N GLN A 25 -8.98 4.90 5.79
CA GLN A 25 -7.54 5.06 5.90
C GLN A 25 -7.14 6.43 5.38
N ILE A 26 -6.21 7.08 6.06
CA ILE A 26 -5.58 8.32 5.60
C ILE A 26 -4.10 8.05 5.43
N ILE A 27 -3.56 8.33 4.26
CA ILE A 27 -2.13 8.23 3.96
C ILE A 27 -1.65 9.61 3.55
N ASP A 28 -0.59 10.08 4.18
CA ASP A 28 -0.08 11.41 3.90
C ASP A 28 1.45 11.48 3.85
N ASP A 29 1.98 12.42 3.06
CA ASP A 29 3.39 12.79 3.03
C ASP A 29 3.66 14.16 3.67
N GLY A 30 2.64 14.76 4.27
CA GLY A 30 2.63 16.10 4.85
C GLY A 30 2.16 17.19 3.88
N LYS A 31 1.92 16.89 2.60
CA LYS A 31 1.41 17.80 1.56
C LYS A 31 0.25 17.21 0.77
N ASN A 32 0.30 15.92 0.51
CA ASN A 32 -0.72 15.16 -0.20
C ASN A 32 -1.39 14.19 0.77
N TYR A 33 -2.69 14.02 0.62
CA TYR A 33 -3.53 13.26 1.54
C TYR A 33 -4.43 12.36 0.73
N GLU A 34 -4.24 11.04 0.86
CA GLU A 34 -5.09 10.01 0.27
C GLU A 34 -6.07 9.51 1.33
N VAL A 35 -7.35 9.54 1.04
CA VAL A 35 -8.40 8.97 1.89
C VAL A 35 -8.98 7.77 1.15
N ILE A 36 -8.74 6.57 1.66
CA ILE A 36 -9.21 5.32 1.05
C ILE A 36 -10.38 4.81 1.88
N ASP A 37 -11.54 4.76 1.24
CA ASP A 37 -12.83 4.42 1.81
C ASP A 37 -13.26 5.34 2.96
N GLY A 38 -14.47 5.21 3.45
CA GLY A 38 -15.01 6.26 4.30
C GLY A 38 -15.92 5.81 5.43
N TYR A 39 -16.04 4.51 5.70
CA TYR A 39 -17.00 3.99 6.67
C TYR A 39 -18.47 4.37 6.35
N CYS A 40 -19.37 3.91 7.19
CA CYS A 40 -20.74 4.41 7.28
C CYS A 40 -21.07 4.92 8.70
N GLY A 41 -22.19 5.57 8.87
CA GLY A 41 -22.72 6.00 10.16
C GLY A 41 -21.71 6.77 11.03
N LYS A 42 -21.52 6.34 12.26
CA LYS A 42 -20.60 6.97 13.23
C LYS A 42 -19.13 6.87 12.80
N GLY A 43 -18.75 5.80 12.08
CA GLY A 43 -17.40 5.66 11.55
C GLY A 43 -17.07 6.76 10.54
N ALA A 44 -18.00 7.12 9.65
CA ALA A 44 -17.85 8.24 8.73
C ALA A 44 -17.64 9.58 9.47
N ASN A 45 -18.38 9.79 10.57
CA ASN A 45 -18.21 10.99 11.39
C ASN A 45 -16.83 11.04 12.05
N ARG A 46 -16.28 9.90 12.47
CA ARG A 46 -14.89 9.82 13.01
C ARG A 46 -13.86 10.16 11.95
N LEU A 47 -14.00 9.65 10.73
CA LEU A 47 -13.15 10.01 9.61
C LEU A 47 -13.16 11.52 9.36
N ILE A 48 -14.37 12.12 9.23
CA ILE A 48 -14.52 13.55 9.02
C ILE A 48 -13.89 14.36 10.17
N SER A 49 -14.11 13.95 11.41
CA SER A 49 -13.50 14.56 12.60
C SER A 49 -11.97 14.45 12.58
N ALA A 50 -11.45 13.29 12.17
CA ALA A 50 -10.01 13.06 12.06
C ALA A 50 -9.37 13.96 10.98
N LEU A 51 -10.03 14.14 9.85
CA LEU A 51 -9.59 15.05 8.78
C LEU A 51 -9.59 16.51 9.27
N LYS A 52 -10.67 16.98 9.89
CA LYS A 52 -10.78 18.34 10.43
C LYS A 52 -9.73 18.61 11.51
N LYS A 53 -9.53 17.68 12.45
CA LYS A 53 -8.49 17.77 13.49
C LYS A 53 -7.08 17.90 12.91
N ARG A 54 -6.81 17.24 11.78
CA ARG A 54 -5.52 17.31 11.06
C ARG A 54 -5.43 18.47 10.07
N LYS A 55 -6.48 19.29 9.95
CA LYS A 55 -6.59 20.38 8.97
C LYS A 55 -6.43 19.89 7.52
N ILE A 56 -6.92 18.70 7.22
CA ILE A 56 -6.91 18.10 5.89
C ILE A 56 -8.25 18.46 5.22
N TYR A 57 -8.25 19.48 4.39
CA TYR A 57 -9.44 19.98 3.72
C TYR A 57 -9.47 19.70 2.21
N SER A 58 -8.34 19.33 1.63
CA SER A 58 -8.20 19.05 0.19
C SER A 58 -7.58 17.68 -0.08
N PRO A 59 -8.25 16.57 0.35
CA PRO A 59 -7.75 15.22 0.12
C PRO A 59 -8.00 14.77 -1.32
N TYR A 60 -7.26 13.73 -1.75
CA TYR A 60 -7.66 12.83 -2.80
C TYR A 60 -8.54 11.73 -2.19
N LEU A 61 -9.67 11.45 -2.80
CA LEU A 61 -10.66 10.50 -2.31
C LEU A 61 -10.63 9.23 -3.14
N HIS A 62 -10.71 8.07 -2.50
CA HIS A 62 -10.72 6.77 -3.15
C HIS A 62 -11.91 5.95 -2.67
N ILE A 63 -12.61 5.32 -3.60
CA ILE A 63 -13.64 4.32 -3.32
C ILE A 63 -13.16 3.01 -3.91
N THR A 64 -12.93 2.00 -3.06
CA THR A 64 -12.45 0.69 -3.51
C THR A 64 -13.53 -0.06 -4.26
N HIS A 65 -14.78 -0.02 -3.78
CA HIS A 65 -15.93 -0.66 -4.42
C HIS A 65 -17.28 -0.03 -3.99
N ALA A 66 -18.37 -0.52 -4.55
CA ALA A 66 -19.65 0.15 -4.50
C ALA A 66 -20.52 -0.18 -3.26
N HIS A 67 -19.97 -0.79 -2.21
CA HIS A 67 -20.74 -1.02 -0.99
C HIS A 67 -20.85 0.23 -0.11
N TYR A 68 -21.96 0.34 0.57
CA TYR A 68 -22.34 1.50 1.36
C TYR A 68 -21.31 1.88 2.42
N ASP A 69 -20.76 0.91 3.10
CA ASP A 69 -19.79 1.06 4.18
C ASP A 69 -18.36 1.42 3.69
N HIS A 70 -18.16 1.58 2.39
CA HIS A 70 -16.93 2.10 1.78
C HIS A 70 -17.12 3.50 1.19
N TYR A 71 -18.25 3.75 0.50
CA TYR A 71 -18.43 5.04 -0.16
C TYR A 71 -19.16 6.10 0.70
N TYR A 72 -19.89 5.74 1.76
CA TYR A 72 -20.78 6.68 2.46
C TYR A 72 -20.02 7.88 3.06
N GLY A 73 -18.93 7.66 3.77
CA GLY A 73 -18.12 8.73 4.34
C GLY A 73 -17.42 9.56 3.26
N ILE A 74 -17.00 8.94 2.15
CA ILE A 74 -16.47 9.67 0.98
C ILE A 74 -17.55 10.60 0.42
N ARG A 75 -18.79 10.12 0.27
CA ARG A 75 -19.93 10.93 -0.14
C ARG A 75 -20.22 12.08 0.82
N ALA A 76 -20.12 11.83 2.14
CA ALA A 76 -20.28 12.85 3.16
C ALA A 76 -19.21 13.95 3.05
N ILE A 77 -17.96 13.59 2.80
CA ILE A 77 -16.85 14.55 2.52
C ILE A 77 -17.16 15.35 1.24
N ILE A 78 -17.63 14.69 0.17
CA ILE A 78 -18.02 15.37 -1.07
C ILE A 78 -19.15 16.38 -0.80
N ARG A 79 -20.09 16.10 0.07
CA ARG A 79 -21.22 17.00 0.39
C ARG A 79 -20.85 18.14 1.35
N ASP A 80 -19.89 17.93 2.24
CA ASP A 80 -19.44 18.95 3.19
C ASP A 80 -18.64 20.03 2.48
N LYS A 81 -19.19 21.26 2.40
CA LYS A 81 -18.57 22.39 1.70
C LYS A 81 -17.28 22.89 2.35
N THR A 82 -16.94 22.40 3.56
CA THR A 82 -15.66 22.72 4.20
C THR A 82 -14.50 21.99 3.53
N PHE A 83 -14.77 20.91 2.80
CA PHE A 83 -13.77 20.18 2.02
C PHE A 83 -13.77 20.60 0.55
N SER A 84 -12.58 20.61 -0.02
CA SER A 84 -12.33 20.82 -1.45
C SER A 84 -11.47 19.68 -2.00
N PRO A 85 -12.03 18.47 -2.16
CA PRO A 85 -11.28 17.32 -2.63
C PRO A 85 -10.60 17.59 -3.97
N LYS A 86 -9.36 17.14 -4.13
CA LYS A 86 -8.57 17.33 -5.35
C LYS A 86 -9.02 16.42 -6.50
N ALA A 87 -9.43 15.19 -6.17
CA ALA A 87 -10.00 14.23 -7.11
C ALA A 87 -10.77 13.14 -6.36
N LEU A 88 -11.64 12.43 -7.10
CA LEU A 88 -12.26 11.17 -6.71
C LEU A 88 -11.72 10.06 -7.61
N TYR A 89 -11.08 9.07 -7.02
CA TYR A 89 -10.61 7.86 -7.67
C TYR A 89 -11.57 6.70 -7.39
N CYS A 90 -12.01 6.01 -8.42
CA CYS A 90 -12.83 4.80 -8.33
C CYS A 90 -12.64 3.94 -9.58
N TYR A 91 -13.21 2.77 -9.63
CA TYR A 91 -13.32 2.06 -10.89
C TYR A 91 -14.46 2.63 -11.74
N ASP A 92 -14.44 2.36 -13.05
CA ASP A 92 -15.55 2.66 -13.94
C ASP A 92 -16.76 1.77 -13.58
N PRO A 93 -17.89 2.34 -13.13
CA PRO A 93 -19.07 1.56 -12.78
C PRO A 93 -19.57 0.65 -13.89
N ASP A 94 -19.38 1.05 -15.15
CA ASP A 94 -19.79 0.25 -16.31
C ASP A 94 -18.94 -1.02 -16.51
N SER A 95 -17.81 -1.12 -15.80
CA SER A 95 -17.03 -2.35 -15.74
C SER A 95 -17.67 -3.47 -14.90
N LEU A 96 -18.70 -3.18 -14.10
CA LEU A 96 -19.55 -4.18 -13.43
C LEU A 96 -20.72 -4.54 -14.35
N ARG A 97 -20.87 -5.83 -14.64
CA ARG A 97 -22.01 -6.34 -15.39
C ARG A 97 -23.27 -6.33 -14.52
N ASP A 98 -24.39 -6.03 -15.11
CA ASP A 98 -25.70 -6.01 -14.44
C ASP A 98 -26.27 -7.43 -14.24
N VAL A 99 -25.56 -8.23 -13.45
CA VAL A 99 -25.84 -9.67 -13.23
C VAL A 99 -26.97 -9.95 -12.25
N SER A 100 -27.33 -8.97 -11.41
CA SER A 100 -28.44 -9.05 -10.46
C SER A 100 -28.99 -7.66 -10.15
N LYS A 101 -30.15 -7.60 -9.46
CA LYS A 101 -30.73 -6.34 -8.97
C LYS A 101 -29.79 -5.63 -8.00
N ASP A 102 -29.22 -6.37 -7.02
CA ASP A 102 -28.36 -5.78 -5.99
C ASP A 102 -27.09 -5.19 -6.60
N VAL A 103 -26.48 -5.86 -7.59
CA VAL A 103 -25.31 -5.31 -8.32
C VAL A 103 -25.70 -4.02 -9.06
N LYS A 104 -26.89 -3.97 -9.69
CA LYS A 104 -27.39 -2.74 -10.32
C LYS A 104 -27.61 -1.62 -9.30
N ASP A 105 -28.16 -1.94 -8.14
CA ASP A 105 -28.40 -0.95 -7.08
C ASP A 105 -27.09 -0.40 -6.52
N ASN A 106 -26.09 -1.24 -6.27
CA ASN A 106 -24.75 -0.83 -5.88
C ASN A 106 -24.06 0.03 -6.94
N LYS A 107 -24.14 -0.37 -8.23
CA LYS A 107 -23.65 0.43 -9.35
C LYS A 107 -24.29 1.81 -9.40
N LYS A 108 -25.62 1.87 -9.28
CA LYS A 108 -26.39 3.12 -9.23
C LYS A 108 -25.99 4.00 -8.05
N ALA A 109 -25.74 3.41 -6.89
CA ALA A 109 -25.29 4.13 -5.71
C ALA A 109 -23.91 4.79 -5.94
N LEU A 110 -22.95 4.06 -6.53
CA LEU A 110 -21.66 4.62 -6.89
C LEU A 110 -21.78 5.73 -7.94
N LEU A 111 -22.61 5.53 -8.96
CA LEU A 111 -22.90 6.57 -9.98
C LEU A 111 -23.47 7.86 -9.34
N ASN A 112 -24.33 7.75 -8.33
CA ASN A 112 -24.83 8.91 -7.61
C ASN A 112 -23.70 9.69 -6.91
N VAL A 113 -22.74 8.99 -6.26
CA VAL A 113 -21.58 9.64 -5.64
C VAL A 113 -20.71 10.33 -6.68
N ILE A 114 -20.49 9.68 -7.82
CA ILE A 114 -19.73 10.24 -8.95
C ILE A 114 -20.39 11.50 -9.49
N ASN A 115 -21.72 11.49 -9.65
CA ASN A 115 -22.49 12.64 -10.14
C ASN A 115 -22.44 13.81 -9.14
N GLU A 116 -22.50 13.55 -7.84
CA GLU A 116 -22.33 14.56 -6.80
C GLU A 116 -20.92 15.17 -6.83
N ALA A 117 -19.89 14.36 -7.05
CA ALA A 117 -18.51 14.86 -7.22
C ALA A 117 -18.39 15.75 -8.47
N LYS A 118 -18.92 15.31 -9.62
CA LYS A 118 -18.95 16.08 -10.88
C LYS A 118 -19.70 17.41 -10.73
N ALA A 119 -20.84 17.39 -10.04
CA ALA A 119 -21.64 18.61 -9.77
C ALA A 119 -20.84 19.64 -8.94
N ARG A 120 -19.93 19.17 -8.09
CA ARG A 120 -18.95 20.00 -7.35
C ARG A 120 -17.67 20.31 -8.11
N LYS A 121 -17.57 19.95 -9.37
CA LYS A 121 -16.37 20.11 -10.21
C LYS A 121 -15.14 19.37 -9.66
N ILE A 122 -15.35 18.32 -8.87
CA ILE A 122 -14.28 17.44 -8.41
C ILE A 122 -13.93 16.51 -9.57
N PRO A 123 -12.67 16.47 -10.02
CA PRO A 123 -12.23 15.53 -11.07
C PRO A 123 -12.51 14.08 -10.64
N VAL A 124 -13.11 13.30 -11.54
CA VAL A 124 -13.34 11.86 -11.33
C VAL A 124 -12.41 11.09 -12.23
N ILE A 125 -11.60 10.21 -11.65
CA ILE A 125 -10.57 9.45 -12.35
C ILE A 125 -10.88 7.97 -12.19
N TYR A 126 -11.13 7.29 -13.31
CA TYR A 126 -11.38 5.87 -13.33
C TYR A 126 -10.08 5.08 -13.35
N LEU A 127 -9.90 4.23 -12.34
CA LEU A 127 -8.75 3.37 -12.20
C LEU A 127 -9.00 1.99 -12.82
N LYS A 128 -7.96 1.45 -13.40
CA LYS A 128 -7.93 0.09 -13.97
C LYS A 128 -6.73 -0.68 -13.44
N ASN A 129 -6.70 -1.97 -13.70
CA ASN A 129 -5.56 -2.80 -13.34
C ASN A 129 -4.25 -2.24 -13.93
N GLY A 130 -3.24 -2.04 -13.08
CA GLY A 130 -1.96 -1.44 -13.44
C GLY A 130 -1.92 0.09 -13.44
N SER A 131 -3.01 0.80 -13.05
CA SER A 131 -2.95 2.25 -12.88
C SER A 131 -1.93 2.62 -11.80
N ILE A 132 -1.20 3.71 -12.03
CA ILE A 132 -0.24 4.26 -11.08
C ILE A 132 -0.72 5.65 -10.67
N ILE A 133 -0.70 5.92 -9.37
CA ILE A 133 -1.02 7.21 -8.77
C ILE A 133 0.23 7.72 -8.07
N GLU A 134 0.64 8.93 -8.39
CA GLU A 134 1.82 9.58 -7.82
C GLU A 134 1.45 10.95 -7.27
N HIS A 135 1.47 11.10 -5.96
CA HIS A 135 1.25 12.38 -5.30
C HIS A 135 2.38 12.64 -4.31
N GLY A 136 3.40 13.35 -4.76
CA GLY A 136 4.60 13.64 -3.96
C GLY A 136 5.39 12.37 -3.65
N ASP A 137 5.48 12.01 -2.37
CA ASP A 137 6.18 10.80 -1.93
C ASP A 137 5.25 9.56 -1.90
N ILE A 138 3.95 9.75 -2.15
CA ILE A 138 2.96 8.67 -2.15
C ILE A 138 2.88 8.07 -3.55
N ASN A 139 3.18 6.79 -3.64
CA ASN A 139 3.09 6.02 -4.88
C ASN A 139 2.23 4.79 -4.66
N ILE A 140 1.22 4.67 -5.49
CA ILE A 140 0.23 3.61 -5.42
C ILE A 140 0.19 2.90 -6.78
N VAL A 141 0.36 1.59 -6.77
CA VAL A 141 0.02 0.75 -7.92
C VAL A 141 -1.33 0.11 -7.64
N VAL A 142 -2.23 0.26 -8.58
CA VAL A 142 -3.61 -0.21 -8.44
C VAL A 142 -3.76 -1.54 -9.15
N TYR A 143 -4.32 -2.51 -8.45
CA TYR A 143 -4.72 -3.79 -9.00
C TYR A 143 -6.22 -3.97 -8.83
N ARG A 144 -6.84 -4.67 -9.74
CA ARG A 144 -8.25 -5.00 -9.69
C ARG A 144 -8.50 -6.38 -10.24
N ASN A 145 -9.20 -7.19 -9.48
CA ASN A 145 -9.77 -8.40 -10.04
C ASN A 145 -11.03 -8.02 -10.82
N GLN A 146 -11.11 -8.45 -12.07
CA GLN A 146 -12.41 -8.39 -12.74
C GLN A 146 -13.18 -9.65 -12.32
N PRO A 147 -14.35 -9.51 -11.70
CA PRO A 147 -15.16 -10.67 -11.37
C PRO A 147 -15.51 -11.40 -12.66
N SER A 148 -14.94 -12.59 -12.84
CA SER A 148 -15.07 -13.32 -14.12
C SER A 148 -16.38 -14.08 -14.25
N LYS A 149 -16.97 -14.48 -13.11
CA LYS A 149 -18.23 -15.22 -13.08
C LYS A 149 -19.08 -14.76 -11.89
N PHE A 150 -20.35 -14.55 -12.16
CA PHE A 150 -21.36 -14.38 -11.13
C PHE A 150 -21.75 -15.76 -10.60
N SER A 151 -21.51 -16.00 -9.31
CA SER A 151 -21.79 -17.27 -8.62
C SER A 151 -23.17 -17.31 -7.94
N GLY A 152 -24.03 -16.32 -8.20
CA GLY A 152 -25.30 -16.13 -7.49
C GLY A 152 -25.20 -15.23 -6.26
N ASN A 153 -24.00 -14.87 -5.81
CA ASN A 153 -23.78 -13.98 -4.67
C ASN A 153 -23.37 -12.58 -5.16
N SER A 154 -24.27 -11.62 -5.00
CA SER A 154 -24.08 -10.23 -5.45
C SER A 154 -23.01 -9.51 -4.66
N ASP A 155 -22.93 -9.71 -3.34
CA ASP A 155 -21.93 -9.07 -2.49
C ASP A 155 -20.53 -9.56 -2.82
N ALA A 156 -20.35 -10.89 -2.95
CA ALA A 156 -19.07 -11.46 -3.37
C ALA A 156 -18.62 -10.93 -4.73
N TYR A 157 -19.55 -10.77 -5.67
CA TYR A 157 -19.25 -10.24 -7.01
C TYR A 157 -18.76 -8.78 -6.97
N VAL A 158 -19.38 -7.94 -6.16
CA VAL A 158 -18.97 -6.54 -6.00
C VAL A 158 -17.66 -6.45 -5.22
N ASN A 159 -17.49 -7.25 -4.17
CA ASN A 159 -16.26 -7.32 -3.37
C ASN A 159 -15.06 -7.75 -4.19
N ASP A 160 -15.19 -8.78 -4.99
CA ASP A 160 -14.11 -9.26 -5.89
C ASP A 160 -13.67 -8.19 -6.89
N GLY A 161 -14.57 -7.28 -7.25
CA GLY A 161 -14.29 -6.15 -8.12
C GLY A 161 -13.60 -4.96 -7.44
N SER A 162 -13.24 -5.06 -6.16
CA SER A 162 -12.58 -3.97 -5.43
C SER A 162 -11.24 -3.57 -6.04
N LEU A 163 -10.93 -2.29 -5.95
CA LEU A 163 -9.59 -1.76 -6.20
C LEU A 163 -8.68 -2.13 -5.04
N CYS A 164 -7.53 -2.68 -5.37
CA CYS A 164 -6.47 -3.03 -4.43
C CYS A 164 -5.33 -2.04 -4.60
N TYR A 165 -4.89 -1.43 -3.53
CA TYR A 165 -3.83 -0.43 -3.53
C TYR A 165 -2.56 -0.98 -2.90
N TRP A 166 -1.50 -1.05 -3.68
CA TRP A 166 -0.19 -1.48 -3.24
C TRP A 166 0.79 -0.32 -3.19
N PHE A 167 1.28 -0.05 -1.99
CA PHE A 167 2.29 0.95 -1.69
C PHE A 167 3.63 0.25 -1.53
N GLY A 168 4.25 -0.12 -2.63
CA GLY A 168 5.42 -1.00 -2.64
C GLY A 168 6.60 -0.45 -1.84
N ASN A 169 6.84 0.86 -1.91
CA ASN A 169 7.94 1.53 -1.20
C ASN A 169 7.80 1.48 0.33
N ILE A 170 6.58 1.49 0.85
CA ILE A 170 6.34 1.36 2.29
C ILE A 170 5.92 -0.06 2.70
N GLY A 171 5.76 -0.96 1.73
CA GLY A 171 5.38 -2.35 1.97
C GLY A 171 3.97 -2.51 2.54
N TYR A 172 3.04 -1.64 2.12
CA TYR A 172 1.64 -1.69 2.55
C TYR A 172 0.72 -2.14 1.41
N LEU A 173 -0.24 -3.01 1.74
CA LEU A 173 -1.29 -3.46 0.82
C LEU A 173 -2.65 -3.34 1.49
N THR A 174 -3.61 -2.75 0.78
CA THR A 174 -5.03 -2.80 1.12
C THR A 174 -5.83 -3.25 -0.09
N THR A 175 -6.78 -4.15 0.11
CA THR A 175 -7.51 -4.80 -0.99
C THR A 175 -8.98 -4.41 -1.06
N GLY A 176 -9.40 -3.37 -0.29
CA GLY A 176 -10.82 -3.17 -0.08
C GLY A 176 -11.43 -4.44 0.49
N ASP A 177 -12.44 -4.97 -0.18
CA ASP A 177 -13.08 -6.23 0.20
C ASP A 177 -12.75 -7.41 -0.72
N ALA A 178 -11.82 -7.21 -1.68
CA ALA A 178 -11.30 -8.32 -2.47
C ALA A 178 -10.45 -9.27 -1.63
N GLY A 179 -10.39 -10.52 -2.06
CA GLY A 179 -9.54 -11.53 -1.44
C GLY A 179 -8.04 -11.22 -1.56
N LEU A 180 -7.26 -11.67 -0.59
CA LEU A 180 -5.80 -11.51 -0.57
C LEU A 180 -5.07 -12.33 -1.64
N ASP A 181 -5.76 -13.16 -2.41
CA ASP A 181 -5.21 -13.89 -3.56
C ASP A 181 -4.65 -12.94 -4.64
N VAL A 182 -5.16 -11.72 -4.72
CA VAL A 182 -4.59 -10.65 -5.55
C VAL A 182 -3.10 -10.44 -5.26
N ALA A 183 -2.69 -10.51 -4.00
CA ALA A 183 -1.29 -10.37 -3.59
C ALA A 183 -0.42 -11.48 -4.20
N LYS A 184 -0.87 -12.73 -4.12
CA LYS A 184 -0.15 -13.88 -4.70
C LYS A 184 -0.15 -13.83 -6.22
N ARG A 185 -1.28 -13.50 -6.84
CA ARG A 185 -1.45 -13.44 -8.29
C ARG A 185 -0.52 -12.40 -8.94
N HIS A 186 -0.40 -11.24 -8.33
CA HIS A 186 0.42 -10.12 -8.83
C HIS A 186 1.80 -10.03 -8.15
N LYS A 187 2.15 -11.01 -7.27
CA LYS A 187 3.42 -11.04 -6.52
C LYS A 187 3.68 -9.76 -5.73
N LEU A 188 2.65 -9.28 -5.02
CA LEU A 188 2.72 -8.06 -4.21
C LEU A 188 3.31 -8.38 -2.83
N PHE A 189 4.56 -8.03 -2.63
CA PHE A 189 5.27 -8.31 -1.39
C PHE A 189 5.02 -7.18 -0.39
N ALA A 190 4.10 -7.42 0.53
CA ALA A 190 3.76 -6.48 1.59
C ALA A 190 4.38 -6.89 2.92
N LYS A 191 4.67 -5.92 3.78
CA LYS A 191 5.12 -6.12 5.18
C LYS A 191 3.96 -5.95 6.16
N ILE A 192 3.00 -5.12 5.78
CA ILE A 192 1.75 -4.92 6.49
C ILE A 192 0.60 -4.96 5.50
N ILE A 193 -0.48 -5.63 5.85
CA ILE A 193 -1.67 -5.77 5.02
C ILE A 193 -2.95 -5.44 5.80
N LYS A 194 -3.91 -4.86 5.10
CA LYS A 194 -5.31 -4.91 5.50
C LYS A 194 -5.89 -6.23 4.99
N ILE A 195 -6.46 -7.02 5.89
CA ILE A 195 -7.21 -8.22 5.51
C ILE A 195 -8.52 -7.78 4.87
N GLY A 196 -8.79 -8.28 3.66
CA GLY A 196 -9.97 -7.89 2.90
C GLY A 196 -11.28 -8.29 3.58
N HIS A 197 -12.38 -7.59 3.23
CA HIS A 197 -13.75 -7.87 3.64
C HIS A 197 -13.87 -8.07 5.16
N HIS A 198 -13.41 -7.08 5.93
CA HIS A 198 -13.47 -7.07 7.40
C HIS A 198 -12.89 -8.35 8.06
N GLY A 199 -11.85 -8.92 7.47
CA GLY A 199 -11.22 -10.15 7.96
C GLY A 199 -11.74 -11.45 7.37
N ASN A 200 -12.74 -11.39 6.49
CA ASN A 200 -13.44 -12.58 5.99
C ASN A 200 -12.76 -13.24 4.75
N ASN A 201 -12.00 -12.49 3.98
CA ASN A 201 -11.43 -12.97 2.70
C ASN A 201 -9.96 -13.38 2.81
N CYS A 202 -9.53 -13.92 3.93
CA CYS A 202 -8.20 -14.48 4.09
C CYS A 202 -8.30 -15.99 4.27
N VAL A 203 -7.63 -16.74 3.42
CA VAL A 203 -7.50 -18.18 3.59
C VAL A 203 -6.10 -18.54 4.05
N ARG A 204 -5.94 -19.54 4.90
CA ARG A 204 -4.66 -19.93 5.51
C ARG A 204 -3.52 -20.10 4.51
N VAL A 205 -3.81 -20.65 3.33
CA VAL A 205 -2.81 -20.83 2.26
C VAL A 205 -2.24 -19.48 1.77
N ILE A 206 -3.08 -18.46 1.65
CA ILE A 206 -2.64 -17.12 1.24
C ILE A 206 -1.92 -16.43 2.39
N SER A 207 -2.41 -16.54 3.62
CA SER A 207 -1.73 -16.02 4.81
C SER A 207 -0.32 -16.61 4.95
N ARG A 208 -0.16 -17.93 4.74
CA ARG A 208 1.14 -18.60 4.72
C ARG A 208 2.04 -18.04 3.62
N TRP A 209 1.53 -17.93 2.39
CA TRP A 209 2.29 -17.36 1.28
C TRP A 209 2.77 -15.93 1.60
N LEU A 210 1.90 -15.08 2.13
CA LEU A 210 2.25 -13.70 2.54
C LEU A 210 3.34 -13.71 3.62
N LYS A 211 3.20 -14.57 4.64
CA LYS A 211 4.19 -14.72 5.71
C LYS A 211 5.54 -15.15 5.18
N ASP A 212 5.58 -16.17 4.33
CA ASP A 212 6.81 -16.71 3.73
C ASP A 212 7.52 -15.67 2.83
N HIS A 213 6.75 -14.71 2.27
CA HIS A 213 7.28 -13.58 1.49
C HIS A 213 7.50 -12.32 2.34
N GLY A 214 7.51 -12.45 3.66
CA GLY A 214 7.96 -11.43 4.60
C GLY A 214 6.88 -10.50 5.13
N CYS A 215 5.59 -10.80 4.95
CA CYS A 215 4.52 -10.10 5.64
C CYS A 215 4.60 -10.42 7.14
N LYS A 216 4.58 -9.39 7.98
CA LYS A 216 4.72 -9.51 9.42
C LYS A 216 3.48 -9.08 10.18
N TYR A 217 2.74 -8.14 9.63
CA TYR A 217 1.67 -7.42 10.32
C TYR A 217 0.42 -7.41 9.47
N CYS A 218 -0.72 -7.57 10.12
CA CYS A 218 -2.01 -7.46 9.48
C CYS A 218 -3.02 -6.77 10.39
N TRP A 219 -4.06 -6.24 9.80
CA TRP A 219 -5.19 -5.67 10.50
C TRP A 219 -6.47 -5.85 9.67
N ASP A 220 -7.60 -5.78 10.31
CA ASP A 220 -8.92 -5.70 9.68
C ASP A 220 -9.83 -4.75 10.45
N ASN A 221 -10.97 -4.44 9.88
CA ASN A 221 -12.00 -3.61 10.48
C ASN A 221 -13.14 -4.43 11.07
N ASP A 222 -12.87 -5.65 11.45
CA ASP A 222 -13.83 -6.41 12.22
C ASP A 222 -13.99 -5.79 13.61
N TYR A 223 -15.15 -5.21 13.83
CA TYR A 223 -15.59 -4.70 15.11
C TYR A 223 -16.70 -5.59 15.68
N SER A 224 -16.56 -6.87 15.67
CA SER A 224 -17.55 -7.72 16.28
C SER A 224 -17.19 -8.09 17.70
N THR A 225 -17.99 -7.64 18.66
CA THR A 225 -18.03 -8.22 20.01
C THR A 225 -18.98 -9.42 20.07
N SER A 226 -19.77 -9.68 19.03
CA SER A 226 -20.85 -10.67 19.08
C SER A 226 -21.10 -11.42 17.78
N LEU A 227 -20.35 -11.13 16.72
CA LEU A 227 -20.52 -11.86 15.47
C LEU A 227 -19.66 -13.09 15.49
N THR A 228 -20.37 -14.13 15.61
CA THR A 228 -20.10 -15.48 15.20
C THR A 228 -18.94 -15.61 14.21
N ASP A 229 -18.20 -16.61 14.40
CA ASP A 229 -17.10 -17.29 13.70
C ASP A 229 -16.81 -16.91 12.24
N PHE A 230 -17.77 -16.33 11.53
CA PHE A 230 -17.68 -16.05 10.10
C PHE A 230 -16.71 -14.90 9.74
N LEU A 231 -16.59 -13.89 10.59
CA LEU A 231 -15.73 -12.71 10.33
C LEU A 231 -14.32 -12.85 10.93
N MET A 232 -14.08 -13.88 11.72
CA MET A 232 -12.81 -14.09 12.43
C MET A 232 -11.81 -14.96 11.66
N THR A 233 -12.22 -15.61 10.57
CA THR A 233 -11.37 -16.57 9.85
C THR A 233 -10.06 -15.96 9.34
N GLY A 234 -10.10 -14.74 8.83
CA GLY A 234 -8.89 -14.07 8.36
C GLY A 234 -7.91 -13.73 9.48
N ARG A 235 -8.41 -13.32 10.64
CA ARG A 235 -7.62 -13.11 11.85
C ARG A 235 -6.99 -14.40 12.33
N GLU A 236 -7.80 -15.46 12.46
CA GLU A 236 -7.33 -16.75 12.93
C GLU A 236 -6.28 -17.34 12.00
N ASP A 237 -6.50 -17.27 10.69
CA ASP A 237 -5.55 -17.71 9.69
C ASP A 237 -4.23 -16.92 9.73
N ALA A 238 -4.28 -15.61 9.93
CA ALA A 238 -3.11 -14.77 10.07
C ALA A 238 -2.31 -15.12 11.35
N LEU A 239 -3.01 -15.29 12.48
CA LEU A 239 -2.38 -15.70 13.74
C LEU A 239 -1.80 -17.11 13.65
N ALA A 240 -2.51 -18.05 13.04
CA ALA A 240 -2.07 -19.44 12.88
C ALA A 240 -0.77 -19.57 12.06
N VAL A 241 -0.48 -18.63 11.17
CA VAL A 241 0.79 -18.56 10.44
C VAL A 241 1.84 -17.66 11.10
N GLY A 242 1.54 -17.10 12.28
CA GLY A 242 2.47 -16.29 13.08
C GLY A 242 2.66 -14.87 12.59
N MET A 243 1.65 -14.25 11.97
CA MET A 243 1.61 -12.81 11.76
C MET A 243 1.16 -12.09 13.03
N THR A 244 1.61 -10.85 13.23
CA THR A 244 1.10 -9.99 14.29
C THR A 244 -0.17 -9.31 13.80
N TYR A 245 -1.28 -9.59 14.46
CA TYR A 245 -2.57 -8.99 14.17
C TYR A 245 -2.80 -7.73 15.03
N PHE A 246 -3.28 -6.66 14.38
CA PHE A 246 -3.70 -5.44 15.03
C PHE A 246 -5.23 -5.32 14.94
N SER A 247 -5.88 -5.35 16.09
CA SER A 247 -7.30 -5.00 16.18
C SER A 247 -7.50 -3.52 15.90
N VAL A 248 -8.53 -3.13 15.16
CA VAL A 248 -8.93 -1.72 14.95
C VAL A 248 -9.79 -1.13 16.08
N HIS A 249 -9.73 -1.68 17.27
CA HIS A 249 -10.18 -0.98 18.47
C HIS A 249 -9.25 0.18 18.77
N GLY A 250 -9.64 1.38 18.36
CA GLY A 250 -8.78 2.56 18.35
C GLY A 250 -7.80 2.60 17.17
N ASP A 251 -7.30 3.79 16.90
CA ASP A 251 -6.50 4.08 15.72
C ASP A 251 -5.18 3.30 15.67
N ILE A 252 -4.76 2.96 14.45
CA ILE A 252 -3.41 2.48 14.14
C ILE A 252 -2.68 3.58 13.39
N ASN A 253 -1.50 3.94 13.85
CA ASN A 253 -0.66 4.94 13.19
C ASN A 253 0.67 4.31 12.79
N ALA A 254 1.08 4.50 11.54
CA ALA A 254 2.41 4.10 11.09
C ALA A 254 3.14 5.28 10.48
N ILE A 255 4.44 5.37 10.76
CA ILE A 255 5.34 6.39 10.23
C ILE A 255 6.43 5.69 9.42
N PHE A 256 6.61 6.11 8.19
CA PHE A 256 7.63 5.60 7.27
C PHE A 256 8.66 6.69 7.02
N ARG A 257 9.89 6.42 7.40
CA ARG A 257 11.01 7.36 7.30
C ARG A 257 12.33 6.62 7.29
N ASP A 258 13.27 7.05 6.46
CA ASP A 258 14.67 6.63 6.45
C ASP A 258 14.85 5.09 6.38
N GLY A 259 14.08 4.45 5.51
CA GLY A 259 14.12 3.00 5.31
C GLY A 259 13.47 2.17 6.43
N LYS A 260 12.74 2.82 7.34
CA LYS A 260 12.11 2.18 8.47
C LYS A 260 10.64 2.57 8.60
N ALA A 261 9.81 1.60 8.93
CA ALA A 261 8.43 1.81 9.35
C ALA A 261 8.33 1.60 10.86
N ILE A 262 7.58 2.47 11.54
CA ILE A 262 7.25 2.34 12.96
C ILE A 262 5.73 2.40 13.07
N ILE A 263 5.13 1.35 13.59
CA ILE A 263 3.68 1.21 13.79
C ILE A 263 3.39 1.41 15.27
N TYR A 264 2.50 2.33 15.59
CA TYR A 264 2.04 2.61 16.96
C TYR A 264 0.64 2.07 17.15
N LYS A 265 0.46 1.24 18.16
CA LYS A 265 -0.83 0.68 18.57
C LYS A 265 -0.85 0.47 20.09
N ASN A 266 -1.85 1.07 20.77
CA ASN A 266 -2.08 0.91 22.20
C ASN A 266 -0.80 1.13 23.05
N GLY A 267 -0.05 2.21 22.77
CA GLY A 267 1.20 2.55 23.47
C GLY A 267 2.40 1.68 23.13
N LYS A 268 2.26 0.66 22.28
CA LYS A 268 3.37 -0.19 21.81
C LYS A 268 3.84 0.25 20.42
N ALA A 269 5.15 0.10 20.18
CA ALA A 269 5.77 0.36 18.89
C ALA A 269 6.29 -0.94 18.27
N TYR A 270 5.99 -1.13 16.98
CA TYR A 270 6.45 -2.24 16.16
C TYR A 270 7.23 -1.67 14.98
N SER A 271 8.21 -2.37 14.44
CA SER A 271 8.98 -1.84 13.33
C SER A 271 9.39 -2.89 12.30
N TYR A 272 9.59 -2.42 11.06
CA TYR A 272 10.20 -3.19 9.97
C TYR A 272 11.01 -2.27 9.04
N LEU A 273 11.88 -2.87 8.22
CA LEU A 273 12.58 -2.15 7.16
C LEU A 273 11.70 -2.04 5.93
N CYS A 274 11.59 -0.86 5.36
CA CYS A 274 10.88 -0.56 4.12
C CYS A 274 11.80 0.12 3.12
N ASP A 275 11.36 0.24 1.88
CA ASP A 275 12.15 0.81 0.80
C ASP A 275 12.07 2.35 0.75
N TYR A 276 11.18 2.94 1.54
CA TYR A 276 10.99 4.39 1.59
C TYR A 276 12.07 5.08 2.44
N VAL A 277 12.85 5.94 1.83
CA VAL A 277 13.93 6.69 2.49
C VAL A 277 13.72 8.23 2.46
N GLY A 278 12.58 8.73 1.95
CA GLY A 278 12.21 10.15 1.94
C GLY A 278 11.96 10.73 0.55
N LYS A 279 11.74 12.05 0.46
CA LYS A 279 11.42 12.76 -0.79
C LYS A 279 12.40 12.47 -1.92
N ASN A 280 11.87 12.26 -3.11
CA ASN A 280 12.60 11.98 -4.36
C ASN A 280 13.30 10.62 -4.43
N THR A 281 13.06 9.70 -3.50
CA THR A 281 13.75 8.41 -3.48
C THR A 281 13.19 7.39 -4.45
N LEU A 282 11.97 7.55 -4.90
CA LEU A 282 11.41 6.66 -5.93
C LEU A 282 12.13 6.80 -7.28
N ASN A 283 12.61 8.01 -7.58
CA ASN A 283 13.45 8.27 -8.75
C ASN A 283 14.95 8.14 -8.44
N ALA A 284 15.34 8.06 -7.18
CA ALA A 284 16.74 7.96 -6.79
C ALA A 284 17.17 6.50 -6.61
N ALA A 285 18.21 6.12 -7.28
CA ALA A 285 18.93 4.89 -6.95
C ALA A 285 19.57 5.06 -5.57
N THR A 286 19.08 4.32 -4.58
CA THR A 286 19.68 4.29 -3.23
C THR A 286 20.62 3.10 -3.10
N PRO A 287 21.61 3.12 -2.20
CA PRO A 287 22.45 1.96 -1.93
C PRO A 287 21.66 0.69 -1.64
N TYR A 288 20.54 0.84 -0.93
CA TYR A 288 19.65 -0.26 -0.57
C TYR A 288 19.00 -0.91 -1.81
N ILE A 289 18.41 -0.09 -2.69
CA ILE A 289 17.76 -0.59 -3.92
C ILE A 289 18.80 -1.18 -4.88
N CYS A 290 19.94 -0.51 -5.05
CA CYS A 290 21.03 -1.03 -5.87
C CYS A 290 21.53 -2.39 -5.34
N ARG A 291 21.66 -2.55 -4.02
CA ARG A 291 21.99 -3.83 -3.38
C ARG A 291 20.96 -4.92 -3.71
N LYS A 292 19.69 -4.62 -3.59
CA LYS A 292 18.60 -5.57 -3.92
C LYS A 292 18.62 -5.98 -5.39
N VAL A 293 18.88 -5.03 -6.30
CA VAL A 293 19.00 -5.33 -7.73
C VAL A 293 20.21 -6.22 -8.00
N LEU A 294 21.38 -5.92 -7.42
CA LEU A 294 22.60 -6.72 -7.55
C LEU A 294 22.42 -8.15 -7.00
N ARG A 295 21.58 -8.31 -5.98
CA ARG A 295 21.19 -9.63 -5.45
C ARG A 295 20.15 -10.37 -6.29
N GLY A 296 19.62 -9.75 -7.34
CA GLY A 296 18.59 -10.33 -8.18
C GLY A 296 17.17 -10.30 -7.61
N SER A 297 16.92 -9.54 -6.53
CA SER A 297 15.62 -9.50 -5.83
C SER A 297 14.45 -9.05 -6.73
N TYR A 298 14.71 -8.30 -7.78
CA TYR A 298 13.72 -7.81 -8.73
C TYR A 298 13.68 -8.58 -10.05
N GLY A 299 14.40 -9.71 -10.16
CA GLY A 299 14.51 -10.49 -11.39
C GLY A 299 15.56 -9.95 -12.36
N LYS A 300 15.51 -10.40 -13.62
CA LYS A 300 16.45 -10.03 -14.68
C LYS A 300 15.72 -9.32 -15.82
N ALA A 301 16.45 -8.49 -16.57
CA ALA A 301 15.98 -7.80 -17.79
C ALA A 301 14.59 -7.17 -17.63
N ASP A 302 13.64 -7.49 -18.50
CA ASP A 302 12.30 -6.90 -18.55
C ASP A 302 11.49 -7.14 -17.27
N VAL A 303 11.68 -8.32 -16.64
CA VAL A 303 11.04 -8.62 -15.34
C VAL A 303 11.50 -7.63 -14.27
N ARG A 304 12.79 -7.32 -14.24
CA ARG A 304 13.35 -6.32 -13.32
C ARG A 304 12.78 -4.93 -13.60
N THR A 305 12.74 -4.54 -14.87
CA THR A 305 12.20 -3.25 -15.31
C THR A 305 10.74 -3.11 -14.84
N THR A 306 9.92 -4.13 -15.13
CA THR A 306 8.51 -4.15 -14.71
C THR A 306 8.36 -4.09 -13.20
N ASN A 307 9.14 -4.88 -12.44
CA ASN A 307 9.07 -4.89 -10.98
C ASN A 307 9.51 -3.57 -10.36
N LEU A 308 10.53 -2.91 -10.91
CA LEU A 308 10.98 -1.59 -10.43
C LEU A 308 9.94 -0.52 -10.75
N LEU A 309 9.34 -0.53 -11.94
CA LEU A 309 8.25 0.38 -12.31
C LEU A 309 7.03 0.19 -11.39
N ASN A 310 6.65 -1.06 -11.13
CA ASN A 310 5.53 -1.38 -10.23
C ASN A 310 5.78 -0.90 -8.78
N LEU A 311 7.04 -0.76 -8.40
CA LEU A 311 7.45 -0.19 -7.10
C LEU A 311 7.59 1.34 -7.14
N GLY A 312 7.32 1.98 -8.29
CA GLY A 312 7.47 3.42 -8.47
C GLY A 312 8.92 3.90 -8.63
N TYR A 313 9.87 3.00 -8.87
CA TYR A 313 11.26 3.37 -9.14
C TYR A 313 11.49 3.66 -10.62
N SER A 314 12.45 4.55 -10.91
CA SER A 314 12.98 4.73 -12.27
C SER A 314 14.00 3.62 -12.58
N PRO A 315 13.69 2.63 -13.44
CA PRO A 315 14.63 1.56 -13.80
C PRO A 315 15.91 2.11 -14.43
N THR A 316 15.78 3.17 -15.24
CA THR A 316 16.92 3.83 -15.89
C THR A 316 17.86 4.46 -14.87
N SER A 317 17.32 5.21 -13.91
CA SER A 317 18.15 5.84 -12.86
C SER A 317 18.89 4.80 -12.02
N ILE A 318 18.20 3.71 -11.67
CA ILE A 318 18.81 2.61 -10.90
C ILE A 318 19.86 1.88 -11.73
N GLN A 319 19.58 1.59 -13.00
CA GLN A 319 20.54 0.90 -13.87
C GLN A 319 21.82 1.74 -14.09
N ASN A 320 21.68 3.05 -14.29
CA ASN A 320 22.81 3.96 -14.41
C ASN A 320 23.69 3.93 -13.16
N LYS A 321 23.07 3.96 -11.98
CA LYS A 321 23.82 3.88 -10.72
C LYS A 321 24.50 2.52 -10.52
N ILE A 322 23.85 1.44 -10.91
CA ILE A 322 24.44 0.10 -10.90
C ILE A 322 25.64 0.02 -11.84
N ASN A 323 25.53 0.58 -13.04
CA ASN A 323 26.64 0.61 -13.98
C ASN A 323 27.86 1.35 -13.39
N GLN A 324 27.66 2.49 -12.72
CA GLN A 324 28.72 3.19 -11.99
C GLN A 324 29.35 2.33 -10.88
N ILE A 325 28.54 1.63 -10.08
CA ILE A 325 29.01 0.72 -9.03
C ILE A 325 29.88 -0.37 -9.62
N VAL A 326 29.41 -1.00 -10.70
CA VAL A 326 30.13 -2.10 -11.39
C VAL A 326 31.43 -1.59 -12.01
N GLU A 327 31.39 -0.44 -12.67
CA GLU A 327 32.56 0.19 -13.28
C GLU A 327 33.67 0.49 -12.26
N ILE A 328 33.30 1.15 -11.15
CA ILE A 328 34.26 1.46 -10.08
C ILE A 328 34.82 0.17 -9.46
N ALA A 329 33.96 -0.79 -9.14
CA ALA A 329 34.36 -2.03 -8.52
C ALA A 329 35.31 -2.85 -9.43
N THR A 330 34.98 -2.94 -10.72
CA THR A 330 35.81 -3.63 -11.72
C THR A 330 37.13 -2.90 -11.95
N GLY A 331 37.10 -1.56 -12.07
CA GLY A 331 38.29 -0.74 -12.22
C GLY A 331 39.25 -0.87 -11.03
N ILE A 332 38.73 -0.95 -9.80
CA ILE A 332 39.53 -1.20 -8.61
C ILE A 332 40.13 -2.63 -8.65
N LYS A 333 39.31 -3.62 -8.99
CA LYS A 333 39.74 -5.01 -9.12
C LYS A 333 40.86 -5.17 -10.14
N ASP A 334 40.76 -4.52 -11.28
CA ASP A 334 41.70 -4.59 -12.39
C ASP A 334 42.93 -3.67 -12.21
N GLY A 335 43.00 -2.94 -11.08
CA GLY A 335 44.10 -1.99 -10.81
C GLY A 335 44.05 -0.72 -11.67
N LYS A 336 42.96 -0.47 -12.38
CA LYS A 336 42.76 0.71 -13.25
C LYS A 336 42.34 1.97 -12.50
N LEU A 337 41.71 1.79 -11.34
CA LEU A 337 41.20 2.88 -10.48
C LEU A 337 41.79 2.73 -9.08
N ASP A 338 42.33 3.82 -8.53
CA ASP A 338 42.83 3.89 -7.16
C ASP A 338 41.95 4.80 -6.27
N TYR A 339 41.15 4.19 -5.46
CA TYR A 339 40.39 4.85 -4.40
C TYR A 339 41.04 4.71 -3.02
N GLY A 340 42.31 4.21 -2.97
CA GLY A 340 42.99 3.91 -1.70
C GLY A 340 42.52 2.62 -1.06
N LYS A 341 42.74 2.48 0.25
CA LYS A 341 42.43 1.25 1.00
C LYS A 341 41.48 1.55 2.18
N ASN A 342 40.80 0.52 2.63
CA ASN A 342 39.95 0.54 3.85
C ASN A 342 39.00 1.73 3.92
N LYS A 343 38.97 2.44 5.07
CA LYS A 343 38.05 3.55 5.32
C LYS A 343 38.19 4.70 4.32
N ALA A 344 39.39 4.99 3.86
CA ALA A 344 39.64 6.05 2.87
C ALA A 344 38.96 5.73 1.53
N ARG A 345 39.02 4.46 1.09
CA ARG A 345 38.29 3.99 -0.10
C ARG A 345 36.82 4.25 0.00
N LEU A 346 36.15 3.84 1.12
CA LEU A 346 34.77 4.01 1.34
C LEU A 346 34.36 5.50 1.28
N GLN A 347 35.14 6.36 1.91
CA GLN A 347 34.88 7.80 1.94
C GLN A 347 34.98 8.45 0.55
N ARG A 348 35.98 8.08 -0.25
CA ARG A 348 36.13 8.61 -1.62
C ARG A 348 35.02 8.15 -2.54
N ILE A 349 34.59 6.90 -2.46
CA ILE A 349 33.44 6.39 -3.22
C ILE A 349 32.14 7.05 -2.75
N ASP A 350 31.95 7.25 -1.44
CA ASP A 350 30.79 7.97 -0.90
C ASP A 350 30.75 9.43 -1.35
N ALA A 351 31.89 10.08 -1.49
CA ALA A 351 31.96 11.45 -2.01
C ALA A 351 31.54 11.52 -3.48
N GLU A 352 31.83 10.51 -4.28
CA GLU A 352 31.51 10.45 -5.71
C GLU A 352 30.07 9.98 -5.98
N LEU A 353 29.66 8.87 -5.36
CA LEU A 353 28.37 8.23 -5.64
C LEU A 353 27.24 8.64 -4.67
N GLY A 354 27.60 9.20 -3.52
CA GLY A 354 26.71 9.51 -2.42
C GLY A 354 26.90 8.59 -1.22
N LYS A 355 26.45 9.04 -0.05
CA LYS A 355 26.62 8.33 1.22
C LYS A 355 26.03 6.91 1.19
N GLY A 356 26.82 5.94 1.64
CA GLY A 356 26.45 4.53 1.75
C GLY A 356 26.80 3.68 0.50
N TYR A 357 27.25 4.30 -0.58
CA TYR A 357 27.68 3.56 -1.76
C TYR A 357 29.07 2.96 -1.61
N GLY A 358 29.95 3.58 -0.82
CA GLY A 358 31.30 3.06 -0.55
C GLY A 358 31.25 1.61 -0.03
N GLN A 359 30.40 1.34 0.95
CA GLN A 359 30.22 -0.01 1.46
C GLN A 359 29.62 -0.96 0.42
N LEU A 360 28.66 -0.48 -0.39
CA LEU A 360 28.06 -1.30 -1.44
C LEU A 360 29.07 -1.71 -2.53
N VAL A 361 29.91 -0.76 -2.97
CA VAL A 361 31.00 -1.02 -3.94
C VAL A 361 31.99 -1.98 -3.32
N GLN A 362 32.42 -1.82 -2.07
CA GLN A 362 33.33 -2.74 -1.38
C GLN A 362 32.74 -4.15 -1.28
N ASP A 363 31.46 -4.28 -0.97
CA ASP A 363 30.80 -5.59 -0.94
C ASP A 363 30.80 -6.24 -2.32
N TYR A 364 30.60 -5.46 -3.39
CA TYR A 364 30.64 -5.96 -4.76
C TYR A 364 32.06 -6.36 -5.18
N ILE A 365 33.09 -5.59 -4.79
CA ILE A 365 34.52 -5.96 -4.97
C ILE A 365 34.78 -7.33 -4.31
N ASN A 366 34.29 -7.53 -3.07
CA ASN A 366 34.46 -8.79 -2.36
C ASN A 366 33.79 -9.97 -3.09
N VAL A 367 32.69 -9.74 -3.78
CA VAL A 367 32.07 -10.75 -4.67
C VAL A 367 32.95 -11.02 -5.88
N LEU A 368 33.49 -9.98 -6.52
CA LEU A 368 34.40 -10.13 -7.69
C LEU A 368 35.70 -10.87 -7.36
N PHE A 369 36.15 -10.80 -6.10
CA PHE A 369 37.30 -11.55 -5.60
C PHE A 369 36.96 -12.92 -5.00
N GLY A 370 35.69 -13.33 -5.03
CA GLY A 370 35.23 -14.60 -4.46
C GLY A 370 35.23 -14.65 -2.93
N VAL A 371 35.35 -13.52 -2.25
CA VAL A 371 35.34 -13.44 -0.78
C VAL A 371 33.89 -13.57 -0.24
N ARG A 372 32.90 -13.26 -1.07
CA ARG A 372 31.47 -13.39 -0.79
C ARG A 372 30.75 -13.96 -2.00
N GLU A 373 29.67 -14.71 -1.74
CA GLU A 373 28.78 -15.23 -2.81
C GLU A 373 27.84 -14.16 -3.37
N LYS A 374 27.44 -13.18 -2.55
CA LYS A 374 26.48 -12.12 -2.92
C LYS A 374 26.81 -10.79 -2.24
N VAL A 375 26.40 -9.71 -2.89
CA VAL A 375 26.56 -8.31 -2.41
C VAL A 375 25.73 -8.02 -1.15
#